data_7ddf6f0bb870a2a7c70a0978a972cc71
#
_entry.id   7ddf6f0bb870a2a7c70a0978a972cc71
#
_cell.length_a   1.000
_cell.length_b   1.000
_cell.length_c   1.000
_cell.angle_alpha   90.00
_cell.angle_beta   90.00
_cell.angle_gamma   90.00
#
_symmetry.space_group_name_H-M   'P 1'
#
loop_
_entity.id
_entity.type
_entity.pdbx_description
1 polymer ?
#
loop_
_entity_poly.entity_id
_entity_poly.type
_entity_poly.pdbx_seq_one_letter_code
_entity_poly.pdbx_strand_id
1 'polypeptide(L)'
;NRMLLDKLQGKIDSAAVEYVFSREIWQSAGGFVHFPMAWCSDDATWAAFARHAGGVISLPGQPVCWRNVEGANISNSAGHDKDNLHATILFLRWMRNMFSDYVDDPELINALQCYIHTILRISLHKHYNICGLWGVSMALGRFNKRAAFTTFFRNFRLFS
;
A
#
# COMPACT_ATOMS: atom_id res chain seq x y z
N ASN A 1 1.91 15.34 -1.66
CA ASN A 1 1.85 13.85 -1.54
C ASN A 1 2.99 13.24 -0.71
N ARG A 2 3.73 14.07 0.06
CA ARG A 2 4.89 13.60 0.83
C ARG A 2 4.54 12.47 1.80
N MET A 3 3.42 12.59 2.54
CA MET A 3 2.96 11.59 3.51
C MET A 3 2.79 10.21 2.87
N LEU A 4 2.15 10.14 1.69
CA LEU A 4 1.97 8.86 0.97
C LEU A 4 3.32 8.23 0.59
N LEU A 5 4.24 9.03 0.05
CA LEU A 5 5.58 8.54 -0.33
C LEU A 5 6.35 8.03 0.89
N ASP A 6 6.33 8.77 1.99
CA ASP A 6 7.02 8.39 3.23
C ASP A 6 6.41 7.12 3.84
N LYS A 7 5.09 6.94 3.75
CA LYS A 7 4.40 5.72 4.18
C LYS A 7 4.77 4.52 3.30
N LEU A 8 4.72 4.67 1.97
CA LEU A 8 5.11 3.61 1.04
C LEU A 8 6.59 3.20 1.20
N GLN A 9 7.45 4.13 1.60
CA GLN A 9 8.87 3.88 1.88
C GLN A 9 9.12 3.33 3.28
N GLY A 10 8.10 3.18 4.12
CA GLY A 10 8.22 2.73 5.51
C GLY A 10 8.93 3.71 6.44
N LYS A 11 8.97 5.01 6.08
CA LYS A 11 9.54 6.07 6.92
C LYS A 11 8.61 6.54 8.01
N ILE A 12 7.31 6.43 7.77
CA ILE A 12 6.25 6.70 8.75
C ILE A 12 5.33 5.48 8.82
N ASP A 13 4.88 5.21 10.01
CA ASP A 13 3.83 4.24 10.28
C ASP A 13 2.57 4.98 10.69
N SER A 14 1.41 4.46 10.36
CA SER A 14 0.14 5.04 10.78
C SER A 14 -0.97 4.00 10.74
N ALA A 15 -1.82 4.06 11.75
CA ALA A 15 -3.01 3.22 11.85
C ALA A 15 -4.27 3.98 11.38
N ALA A 16 -5.28 3.26 10.94
CA ALA A 16 -6.53 3.85 10.46
C ALA A 16 -7.21 4.78 11.50
N VAL A 17 -7.04 4.49 12.78
CA VAL A 17 -7.62 5.25 13.91
C VAL A 17 -7.00 6.65 14.09
N GLU A 18 -5.89 6.95 13.44
CA GLU A 18 -5.18 8.24 13.55
C GLU A 18 -5.71 9.31 12.59
N TYR A 19 -6.63 8.94 11.70
CA TYR A 19 -7.14 9.85 10.67
C TYR A 19 -8.51 10.39 11.00
N VAL A 20 -8.65 11.70 10.83
CA VAL A 20 -9.92 12.42 10.89
C VAL A 20 -10.18 13.07 9.53
N PHE A 21 -11.38 12.96 9.02
CA PHE A 21 -11.78 13.48 7.72
C PHE A 21 -13.22 14.02 7.78
N SER A 22 -13.54 14.95 6.90
CA SER A 22 -14.91 15.45 6.80
C SER A 22 -15.81 14.52 5.96
N ARG A 23 -17.11 14.59 6.21
CA ARG A 23 -18.11 13.84 5.42
C ARG A 23 -18.06 14.23 3.95
N GLU A 24 -17.82 15.51 3.65
CA GLU A 24 -17.74 16.06 2.29
C GLU A 24 -16.58 15.41 1.52
N ILE A 25 -15.42 15.24 2.15
CA ILE A 25 -14.27 14.54 1.54
C ILE A 25 -14.61 13.08 1.28
N TRP A 26 -15.22 12.39 2.25
CA TRP A 26 -15.67 11.01 2.07
C TRP A 26 -16.65 10.88 0.89
N GLN A 27 -17.61 11.78 0.78
CA GLN A 27 -18.58 11.78 -0.32
C GLN A 27 -17.93 12.09 -1.67
N SER A 28 -17.07 13.11 -1.74
CA SER A 28 -16.40 13.52 -2.98
C SER A 28 -15.40 12.48 -3.49
N ALA A 29 -14.77 11.73 -2.60
CA ALA A 29 -13.86 10.64 -2.94
C ALA A 29 -14.58 9.34 -3.34
N GLY A 30 -15.92 9.28 -3.22
CA GLY A 30 -16.69 8.08 -3.52
C GLY A 30 -16.72 7.03 -2.40
N GLY A 31 -16.41 7.43 -1.15
CA GLY A 31 -16.38 6.56 0.01
C GLY A 31 -15.02 5.92 0.27
N PHE A 32 -15.02 4.84 1.03
CA PHE A 32 -13.81 4.08 1.33
C PHE A 32 -13.42 3.17 0.16
N VAL A 33 -12.12 3.02 -0.06
CA VAL A 33 -11.60 2.07 -1.05
C VAL A 33 -11.63 0.66 -0.46
N HIS A 34 -12.14 -0.31 -1.22
CA HIS A 34 -12.29 -1.69 -0.76
C HIS A 34 -11.41 -2.64 -1.56
N PHE A 35 -10.55 -3.38 -0.84
CA PHE A 35 -9.81 -4.51 -1.38
C PHE A 35 -10.11 -5.78 -0.56
N PRO A 36 -9.80 -6.98 -1.09
CA PRO A 36 -9.95 -8.23 -0.34
C PRO A 36 -9.28 -8.15 1.03
N MET A 37 -9.92 -8.67 2.06
CA MET A 37 -9.46 -8.66 3.46
C MET A 37 -9.16 -7.26 4.02
N ALA A 38 -9.68 -6.20 3.41
CA ALA A 38 -9.34 -4.80 3.71
C ALA A 38 -7.82 -4.49 3.60
N TRP A 39 -7.02 -5.40 3.05
CA TRP A 39 -5.58 -5.23 2.88
C TRP A 39 -5.28 -4.07 1.93
N CYS A 40 -4.44 -3.12 2.34
CA CYS A 40 -4.15 -1.86 1.65
C CYS A 40 -5.36 -0.90 1.50
N SER A 41 -6.54 -1.22 2.03
CA SER A 41 -7.76 -0.40 1.84
C SER A 41 -7.67 0.94 2.57
N ASP A 42 -7.10 0.97 3.75
CA ASP A 42 -6.84 2.19 4.51
C ASP A 42 -5.81 3.07 3.80
N ASP A 43 -4.68 2.52 3.35
CA ASP A 43 -3.66 3.26 2.60
C ASP A 43 -4.23 3.92 1.35
N ALA A 44 -5.04 3.18 0.58
CA ALA A 44 -5.70 3.70 -0.60
C ALA A 44 -6.74 4.78 -0.25
N THR A 45 -7.52 4.56 0.80
CA THR A 45 -8.56 5.51 1.24
C THR A 45 -7.92 6.84 1.65
N TRP A 46 -6.87 6.81 2.46
CA TRP A 46 -6.20 8.04 2.91
C TRP A 46 -5.50 8.74 1.76
N ALA A 47 -4.93 8.02 0.81
CA ALA A 47 -4.36 8.59 -0.41
C ALA A 47 -5.46 9.26 -1.28
N ALA A 48 -6.63 8.64 -1.43
CA ALA A 48 -7.76 9.23 -2.15
C ALA A 48 -8.26 10.50 -1.46
N PHE A 49 -8.49 10.44 -0.15
CA PHE A 49 -8.97 11.60 0.62
C PHE A 49 -7.97 12.75 0.60
N ALA A 50 -6.67 12.45 0.77
CA ALA A 50 -5.62 13.46 0.67
C ALA A 50 -5.58 14.13 -0.71
N ARG A 51 -5.78 13.36 -1.79
CA ARG A 51 -5.84 13.92 -3.16
C ARG A 51 -7.04 14.86 -3.32
N HIS A 52 -8.21 14.49 -2.82
CA HIS A 52 -9.43 15.33 -2.88
C HIS A 52 -9.36 16.56 -1.96
N ALA A 53 -8.72 16.43 -0.80
CA ALA A 53 -8.57 17.51 0.17
C ALA A 53 -7.39 18.46 -0.12
N GLY A 54 -6.54 18.14 -1.10
CA GLY A 54 -5.32 18.89 -1.38
C GLY A 54 -4.15 18.56 -0.43
N GLY A 55 -4.30 17.59 0.47
CA GLY A 55 -3.24 17.14 1.36
C GLY A 55 -3.73 16.59 2.69
N VAL A 56 -2.78 16.37 3.60
CA VAL A 56 -2.98 15.95 4.99
C VAL A 56 -2.23 16.90 5.89
N ILE A 57 -2.84 17.27 7.00
CA ILE A 57 -2.21 18.07 8.05
C ILE A 57 -2.07 17.23 9.31
N SER A 58 -1.00 17.43 10.06
CA SER A 58 -0.82 16.85 11.38
C SER A 58 -1.44 17.79 12.42
N LEU A 59 -2.25 17.22 13.30
CA LEU A 59 -2.82 17.96 14.44
C LEU A 59 -1.94 17.74 15.67
N PRO A 60 -1.62 18.81 16.41
CA PRO A 60 -0.96 18.66 17.70
C PRO A 60 -1.93 17.99 18.69
N GLY A 61 -1.45 17.06 19.49
CA GLY A 61 -2.27 16.38 20.48
C GLY A 61 -1.59 15.22 21.15
N GLN A 62 -2.35 14.50 21.95
CA GLN A 62 -1.90 13.26 22.55
C GLN A 62 -1.84 12.14 21.50
N PRO A 63 -0.87 11.22 21.61
CA PRO A 63 -0.80 10.08 20.68
C PRO A 63 -2.05 9.20 20.79
N VAL A 64 -2.49 8.70 19.66
CA VAL A 64 -3.54 7.70 19.62
C VAL A 64 -2.93 6.33 19.96
N CYS A 65 -3.49 5.70 21.01
CA CYS A 65 -3.08 4.35 21.39
C CYS A 65 -4.04 3.33 20.76
N TRP A 66 -3.52 2.42 19.93
CA TRP A 66 -4.31 1.30 19.45
C TRP A 66 -3.77 -0.02 20.02
N ARG A 67 -4.69 -0.93 20.28
CA ARG A 67 -4.35 -2.22 20.87
C ARG A 67 -3.93 -3.20 19.78
N ASN A 68 -2.67 -3.60 19.79
CA ASN A 68 -2.17 -4.68 18.95
C ASN A 68 -2.16 -5.99 19.75
N VAL A 69 -3.15 -6.82 19.50
CA VAL A 69 -3.27 -8.14 20.16
C VAL A 69 -2.93 -9.22 19.15
N GLU A 70 -1.98 -10.07 19.50
CA GLU A 70 -1.58 -11.20 18.66
C GLU A 70 -2.79 -12.11 18.34
N GLY A 71 -2.99 -12.41 17.06
CA GLY A 71 -4.10 -13.24 16.58
C GLY A 71 -5.48 -12.58 16.55
N ALA A 72 -5.64 -11.35 17.05
CA ALA A 72 -6.92 -10.64 17.03
C ALA A 72 -7.04 -9.61 15.90
N ASN A 73 -5.94 -9.24 15.27
CA ASN A 73 -5.93 -8.30 14.16
C ASN A 73 -6.00 -9.02 12.81
N ILE A 74 -6.84 -8.53 11.91
CA ILE A 74 -6.99 -9.10 10.54
C ILE A 74 -5.65 -9.12 9.80
N SER A 75 -4.83 -8.09 9.95
CA SER A 75 -3.50 -7.98 9.32
C SER A 75 -2.49 -9.04 9.79
N ASN A 76 -2.71 -9.62 10.97
CA ASN A 76 -1.85 -10.64 11.57
C ASN A 76 -2.46 -12.04 11.53
N SER A 77 -3.66 -12.21 10.95
CA SER A 77 -4.31 -13.51 10.86
C SER A 77 -3.63 -14.39 9.81
N ALA A 78 -3.34 -15.65 10.18
CA ALA A 78 -2.77 -16.63 9.27
C ALA A 78 -3.79 -17.09 8.21
N GLY A 79 -3.31 -17.49 7.02
CA GLY A 79 -4.14 -18.14 6.00
C GLY A 79 -4.69 -17.23 4.90
N HIS A 80 -4.43 -15.91 4.95
CA HIS A 80 -4.94 -14.95 3.97
C HIS A 80 -3.89 -14.45 2.95
N ASP A 81 -2.76 -15.13 2.83
CA ASP A 81 -1.63 -14.66 2.00
C ASP A 81 -2.00 -14.47 0.52
N LYS A 82 -2.84 -15.35 -0.05
CA LYS A 82 -3.30 -15.22 -1.43
C LYS A 82 -4.21 -14.01 -1.62
N ASP A 83 -5.09 -13.75 -0.66
CA ASP A 83 -5.99 -12.61 -0.69
C ASP A 83 -5.23 -11.30 -0.50
N ASN A 84 -4.24 -11.27 0.39
CA ASN A 84 -3.36 -10.13 0.62
C ASN A 84 -2.52 -9.83 -0.63
N LEU A 85 -2.00 -10.86 -1.30
CA LEU A 85 -1.29 -10.70 -2.57
C LEU A 85 -2.21 -10.12 -3.66
N HIS A 86 -3.41 -10.68 -3.79
CA HIS A 86 -4.40 -10.19 -4.75
C HIS A 86 -4.77 -8.74 -4.46
N ALA A 87 -5.02 -8.40 -3.19
CA ALA A 87 -5.27 -7.02 -2.75
C ALA A 87 -4.10 -6.09 -3.08
N THR A 88 -2.86 -6.52 -2.87
CA THR A 88 -1.66 -5.75 -3.24
C THR A 88 -1.60 -5.46 -4.75
N ILE A 89 -1.92 -6.44 -5.59
CA ILE A 89 -1.98 -6.25 -7.05
C ILE A 89 -3.09 -5.25 -7.43
N LEU A 90 -4.26 -5.35 -6.78
CA LEU A 90 -5.36 -4.41 -6.98
C LEU A 90 -5.00 -3.00 -6.51
N PHE A 91 -4.32 -2.87 -5.36
CA PHE A 91 -3.82 -1.60 -4.86
C PHE A 91 -2.86 -0.93 -5.85
N LEU A 92 -1.89 -1.66 -6.39
CA LEU A 92 -0.97 -1.11 -7.41
C LEU A 92 -1.72 -0.64 -8.67
N ARG A 93 -2.71 -1.40 -9.12
CA ARG A 93 -3.55 -0.99 -10.26
C ARG A 93 -4.36 0.26 -9.96
N TRP A 94 -4.93 0.31 -8.76
CA TRP A 94 -5.68 1.47 -8.27
C TRP A 94 -4.77 2.70 -8.16
N MET A 95 -3.57 2.56 -7.57
CA MET A 95 -2.56 3.62 -7.49
C MET A 95 -2.23 4.19 -8.87
N ARG A 96 -2.01 3.33 -9.86
CA ARG A 96 -1.74 3.76 -11.24
C ARG A 96 -2.88 4.60 -11.82
N ASN A 97 -4.12 4.22 -11.58
CA ASN A 97 -5.28 4.96 -12.07
C ASN A 97 -5.47 6.29 -11.32
N MET A 98 -5.38 6.23 -9.99
CA MET A 98 -5.53 7.41 -9.12
C MET A 98 -4.43 8.44 -9.35
N PHE A 99 -3.19 8.01 -9.62
CA PHE A 99 -2.02 8.86 -9.83
C PHE A 99 -1.50 8.77 -11.27
N SER A 100 -2.41 8.73 -12.25
CA SER A 100 -2.06 8.63 -13.67
C SER A 100 -1.10 9.72 -14.15
N ASP A 101 -1.20 10.92 -13.57
CA ASP A 101 -0.36 12.06 -13.90
C ASP A 101 1.09 11.92 -13.38
N TYR A 102 1.36 10.92 -12.52
CA TYR A 102 2.63 10.67 -11.85
C TYR A 102 3.21 9.29 -12.15
N VAL A 103 2.73 8.62 -13.21
CA VAL A 103 3.16 7.23 -13.53
C VAL A 103 4.65 7.13 -13.83
N ASP A 104 5.27 8.19 -14.34
CA ASP A 104 6.70 8.26 -14.64
C ASP A 104 7.52 8.99 -13.56
N ASP A 105 6.89 9.36 -12.42
CA ASP A 105 7.59 10.02 -11.32
C ASP A 105 8.55 9.02 -10.63
N PRO A 106 9.87 9.28 -10.67
CA PRO A 106 10.87 8.38 -10.10
C PRO A 106 10.72 8.19 -8.59
N GLU A 107 10.23 9.21 -7.87
CA GLU A 107 10.04 9.13 -6.42
C GLU A 107 8.86 8.21 -6.08
N LEU A 108 7.75 8.30 -6.81
CA LEU A 108 6.61 7.39 -6.66
C LEU A 108 6.99 5.95 -7.02
N ILE A 109 7.70 5.76 -8.13
CA ILE A 109 8.16 4.43 -8.57
C ILE A 109 9.05 3.80 -7.50
N ASN A 110 10.02 4.55 -6.98
CA ASN A 110 10.91 4.06 -5.91
C ASN A 110 10.14 3.74 -4.62
N ALA A 111 9.18 4.57 -4.25
CA ALA A 111 8.32 4.33 -3.07
C ALA A 111 7.51 3.04 -3.22
N LEU A 112 6.92 2.80 -4.39
CA LEU A 112 6.20 1.56 -4.70
C LEU A 112 7.12 0.34 -4.69
N GLN A 113 8.37 0.45 -5.17
CA GLN A 113 9.35 -0.63 -5.10
C GLN A 113 9.72 -0.97 -3.66
N CYS A 114 9.90 0.04 -2.79
CA CYS A 114 10.14 -0.16 -1.36
C CYS A 114 8.95 -0.85 -0.69
N TYR A 115 7.73 -0.39 -0.97
CA TYR A 115 6.49 -0.98 -0.45
C TYR A 115 6.35 -2.46 -0.83
N ILE A 116 6.53 -2.78 -2.11
CA ILE A 116 6.49 -4.16 -2.61
C ILE A 116 7.55 -5.02 -1.91
N HIS A 117 8.79 -4.52 -1.79
CA HIS A 117 9.86 -5.25 -1.13
C HIS A 117 9.50 -5.56 0.34
N THR A 118 8.94 -4.58 1.06
CA THR A 118 8.53 -4.74 2.46
C THR A 118 7.39 -5.77 2.57
N ILE A 119 6.35 -5.67 1.74
CA ILE A 119 5.24 -6.64 1.73
C ILE A 119 5.77 -8.05 1.43
N LEU A 120 6.57 -8.21 0.39
CA LEU A 120 7.12 -9.51 0.04
C LEU A 120 7.98 -10.08 1.18
N ARG A 121 8.82 -9.26 1.81
CA ARG A 121 9.67 -9.70 2.92
C ARG A 121 8.86 -10.11 4.15
N ILE A 122 7.82 -9.35 4.52
CA ILE A 122 6.97 -9.65 5.68
C ILE A 122 6.13 -10.91 5.42
N SER A 123 5.61 -11.04 4.22
CA SER A 123 4.68 -12.10 3.85
C SER A 123 5.39 -13.37 3.36
N LEU A 124 6.61 -13.26 2.80
CA LEU A 124 7.38 -14.38 2.25
C LEU A 124 7.86 -15.39 3.28
N HIS A 125 7.92 -15.04 4.56
CA HIS A 125 8.23 -16.04 5.57
C HIS A 125 7.20 -17.17 5.64
N LYS A 126 6.10 -17.07 4.90
CA LYS A 126 5.02 -18.03 5.06
C LYS A 126 4.51 -18.71 3.78
N HIS A 127 4.30 -18.10 2.61
CA HIS A 127 3.61 -18.81 1.51
C HIS A 127 3.63 -18.14 0.11
N TYR A 128 4.48 -17.17 -0.20
CA TYR A 128 4.53 -16.63 -1.57
C TYR A 128 5.39 -17.51 -2.48
N ASN A 129 4.84 -17.81 -3.65
CA ASN A 129 5.58 -18.47 -4.71
C ASN A 129 6.03 -17.46 -5.77
N ILE A 130 6.88 -17.93 -6.69
CA ILE A 130 7.42 -17.11 -7.78
C ILE A 130 6.32 -16.47 -8.66
N CYS A 131 5.14 -17.10 -8.77
CA CYS A 131 4.00 -16.56 -9.50
C CYS A 131 3.44 -15.29 -8.84
N GLY A 132 3.45 -15.25 -7.50
CA GLY A 132 3.05 -14.05 -6.74
C GLY A 132 4.01 -12.89 -6.97
N LEU A 133 5.31 -13.14 -6.91
CA LEU A 133 6.34 -12.16 -7.24
C LEU A 133 6.17 -11.63 -8.68
N TRP A 134 5.93 -12.53 -9.62
CA TRP A 134 5.67 -12.16 -11.01
C TRP A 134 4.44 -11.27 -11.13
N GLY A 135 3.31 -11.63 -10.50
CA GLY A 135 2.07 -10.85 -10.53
C GLY A 135 2.22 -9.43 -10.01
N VAL A 136 2.89 -9.26 -8.87
CA VAL A 136 3.17 -7.93 -8.28
C VAL A 136 4.13 -7.13 -9.15
N SER A 137 5.19 -7.75 -9.67
CA SER A 137 6.15 -7.10 -10.56
C SER A 137 5.49 -6.64 -11.86
N MET A 138 4.61 -7.45 -12.44
CA MET A 138 3.84 -7.09 -13.64
C MET A 138 2.84 -5.96 -13.37
N ALA A 139 2.24 -5.89 -12.19
CA ALA A 139 1.39 -4.76 -11.80
C ALA A 139 2.20 -3.45 -11.73
N LEU A 140 3.41 -3.50 -11.16
CA LEU A 140 4.34 -2.37 -11.16
C LEU A 140 4.82 -2.02 -12.59
N GLY A 141 4.94 -3.00 -13.47
CA GLY A 141 5.33 -2.81 -14.88
C GLY A 141 4.38 -1.92 -15.68
N ARG A 142 3.16 -1.73 -15.20
CA ARG A 142 2.21 -0.77 -15.77
C ARG A 142 2.56 0.68 -15.45
N PHE A 143 3.36 0.93 -14.40
CA PHE A 143 3.99 2.23 -14.15
C PHE A 143 5.28 2.35 -14.96
N ASN A 144 6.18 1.40 -14.77
CA ASN A 144 7.50 1.44 -15.37
C ASN A 144 8.04 0.01 -15.59
N LYS A 145 8.31 -0.37 -16.85
CA LYS A 145 8.79 -1.71 -17.20
C LYS A 145 10.15 -2.03 -16.58
N ARG A 146 11.06 -1.04 -16.51
CA ARG A 146 12.38 -1.20 -15.90
C ARG A 146 12.25 -1.44 -14.39
N ALA A 147 11.35 -0.72 -13.73
CA ALA A 147 11.07 -0.93 -12.31
C ALA A 147 10.50 -2.33 -12.02
N ALA A 148 9.62 -2.85 -12.88
CA ALA A 148 9.13 -4.22 -12.77
C ALA A 148 10.26 -5.25 -12.83
N PHE A 149 11.13 -5.12 -13.81
CA PHE A 149 12.27 -6.01 -14.00
C PHE A 149 13.21 -5.98 -12.79
N THR A 150 13.62 -4.78 -12.36
CA THR A 150 14.50 -4.64 -11.20
C THR A 150 13.86 -5.16 -9.91
N THR A 151 12.56 -4.94 -9.71
CA THR A 151 11.82 -5.45 -8.55
C THR A 151 11.75 -6.96 -8.55
N PHE A 152 11.48 -7.58 -9.72
CA PHE A 152 11.46 -9.03 -9.85
C PHE A 152 12.82 -9.64 -9.45
N PHE A 153 13.91 -9.20 -10.07
CA PHE A 153 15.23 -9.76 -9.81
C PHE A 153 15.77 -9.47 -8.41
N ARG A 154 15.49 -8.28 -7.88
CA ARG A 154 15.86 -7.93 -6.50
C ARG A 154 15.21 -8.86 -5.48
N ASN A 155 13.94 -9.18 -5.68
CA ASN A 155 13.18 -10.01 -4.74
C ASN A 155 13.25 -11.51 -5.06
N PHE A 156 13.72 -11.89 -6.26
CA PHE A 156 13.92 -13.30 -6.62
C PHE A 156 14.87 -14.01 -5.67
N ARG A 157 15.90 -13.31 -5.19
CA ARG A 157 16.87 -13.85 -4.21
C ARG A 157 16.25 -14.17 -2.83
N LEU A 158 15.03 -13.72 -2.56
CA LEU A 158 14.31 -14.07 -1.33
C LEU A 158 13.73 -15.50 -1.42
N PHE A 159 13.73 -16.13 -2.61
CA PHE A 159 13.23 -17.49 -2.85
C PHE A 159 14.34 -18.53 -3.03
N SER A 160 15.59 -18.12 -3.06
CA SER A 160 16.77 -18.97 -3.08
C SER A 160 17.35 -19.15 -1.67
#